data_c13b3365b96ed73c35bd0ea64060aa93
#
_entry.id   c13b3365b96ed73c35bd0ea64060aa93
#
_cell.length_a   1.000
_cell.length_b   1.000
_cell.length_c   1.000
_cell.angle_alpha   90.00
_cell.angle_beta   90.00
_cell.angle_gamma   90.00
#
_symmetry.space_group_name_H-M   'P 1'
#
loop_
_entity.id
_entity.type
_entity.pdbx_description
1 polymer ?
#
loop_
_entity_poly.entity_id
_entity_poly.type
_entity_poly.pdbx_seq_one_letter_code
_entity_poly.pdbx_strand_id
1 'polypeptide(L)' 'MINFYDLQQFLKSFGIIIYMKDRKHTLSMVEYEVRELRRIELISKEEFLRAMLIIKQEVNYELSKG' A
#
# COMPACT_ATOMS: atom_id res chain seq x y z
N MET A 1 -8.55 -2.93 -7.03
CA MET A 1 -7.63 -3.55 -6.07
C MET A 1 -8.39 -4.38 -5.06
N ILE A 2 -7.97 -5.61 -4.89
CA ILE A 2 -8.63 -6.54 -3.96
C ILE A 2 -7.67 -6.96 -2.84
N ASN A 3 -6.41 -7.16 -3.16
CA ASN A 3 -5.42 -7.65 -2.21
C ASN A 3 -4.12 -6.86 -2.31
N PHE A 4 -3.15 -7.21 -1.48
CA PHE A 4 -1.87 -6.51 -1.42
C PHE A 4 -1.08 -6.61 -2.72
N TYR A 5 -1.18 -7.74 -3.40
CA TYR A 5 -0.53 -7.90 -4.70
C TYR A 5 -1.07 -6.87 -5.70
N ASP A 6 -2.40 -6.71 -5.73
CA ASP A 6 -3.05 -5.72 -6.61
C ASP A 6 -2.58 -4.30 -6.28
N LEU A 7 -2.43 -4.00 -4.99
CA LEU A 7 -1.94 -2.70 -4.56
C LEU A 7 -0.51 -2.46 -5.06
N GLN A 8 0.35 -3.48 -4.97
CA GLN A 8 1.71 -3.37 -5.47
C GLN A 8 1.73 -3.12 -6.97
N GLN A 9 0.86 -3.79 -7.72
CA GLN A 9 0.76 -3.56 -9.17
C GLN A 9 0.23 -2.15 -9.47
N PHE A 10 -0.71 -1.68 -8.67
CA PHE A 10 -1.23 -0.32 -8.79
C PHE A 10 -0.11 0.71 -8.60
N LEU A 11 0.70 0.55 -7.55
CA LEU A 11 1.84 1.44 -7.32
C LEU A 11 2.85 1.36 -8.45
N LYS A 12 3.09 0.17 -8.97
CA LYS A 12 4.03 -0.03 -10.07
C LYS A 12 3.61 0.76 -11.30
N SER A 13 2.32 0.94 -11.53
CA SER A 13 1.82 1.71 -12.66
C SER A 13 2.21 3.19 -12.56
N PHE A 14 2.58 3.67 -11.37
CA PHE A 14 3.11 5.02 -11.15
C PHE A 14 4.63 5.04 -11.08
N GLY A 15 5.27 3.91 -11.40
CA GLY A 15 6.73 3.80 -11.32
C GLY A 15 7.25 3.54 -9.93
N ILE A 16 6.38 3.17 -8.99
CA ILE A 16 6.75 2.93 -7.60
C ILE A 16 6.90 1.44 -7.36
N ILE A 17 8.14 1.01 -7.09
CA ILE A 17 8.46 -0.38 -6.81
C ILE A 17 9.10 -0.43 -5.43
N ILE A 18 8.47 -1.16 -4.50
CA ILE A 18 8.95 -1.28 -3.13
C ILE A 18 9.30 -2.73 -2.87
N TYR A 19 10.58 -2.98 -2.57
CA TYR A 19 11.05 -4.31 -2.27
C TYR A 19 11.99 -4.25 -1.08
N MET A 20 11.55 -4.80 0.04
CA MET A 20 12.33 -4.83 1.27
C MET A 20 12.19 -6.20 1.92
N LYS A 21 13.24 -6.64 2.61
CA LYS A 21 13.22 -7.93 3.29
C LYS A 21 12.19 -7.97 4.41
N ASP A 22 12.08 -6.88 5.14
CA ASP A 22 11.18 -6.79 6.28
C ASP A 22 9.80 -6.36 5.81
N ARG A 23 8.81 -7.21 6.06
CA ARG A 23 7.41 -6.94 5.68
C ARG A 23 6.89 -5.66 6.32
N LYS A 24 7.26 -5.40 7.57
CA LYS A 24 6.81 -4.19 8.27
C LYS A 24 7.32 -2.94 7.58
N HIS A 25 8.58 -2.94 7.16
CA HIS A 25 9.13 -1.80 6.42
C HIS A 25 8.46 -1.64 5.07
N THR A 26 8.20 -2.77 4.39
CA THR A 26 7.48 -2.73 3.12
C THR A 26 6.12 -2.06 3.30
N LEU A 27 5.37 -2.45 4.33
CA LEU A 27 4.04 -1.88 4.58
C LEU A 27 4.12 -0.39 4.91
N SER A 28 5.12 0.02 5.70
CA SER A 28 5.31 1.44 6.03
C SER A 28 5.59 2.26 4.78
N MET A 29 6.44 1.75 3.89
CA MET A 29 6.78 2.46 2.66
C MET A 29 5.61 2.52 1.70
N VAL A 30 4.85 1.41 1.61
CA VAL A 30 3.65 1.38 0.76
C VAL A 30 2.65 2.42 1.24
N GLU A 31 2.43 2.49 2.55
CA GLU A 31 1.52 3.49 3.11
C GLU A 31 2.00 4.90 2.80
N TYR A 32 3.28 5.17 2.98
CA TYR A 32 3.86 6.48 2.68
C TYR A 32 3.59 6.88 1.23
N GLU A 33 3.86 5.96 0.30
CA GLU A 33 3.67 6.26 -1.12
C GLU A 33 2.21 6.49 -1.47
N VAL A 34 1.30 5.70 -0.89
CA VAL A 34 -0.13 5.87 -1.12
C VAL A 34 -0.59 7.23 -0.64
N ARG A 35 -0.13 7.65 0.55
CA ARG A 35 -0.47 8.97 1.08
C ARG A 35 0.07 10.10 0.21
N GLU A 36 1.29 9.94 -0.31
CA GLU A 36 1.87 10.94 -1.20
C GLU A 36 1.12 11.04 -2.52
N LEU A 37 0.71 9.91 -3.10
CA LEU A 37 -0.07 9.91 -4.32
C LEU A 37 -1.41 10.63 -4.11
N ARG A 38 -2.02 10.46 -2.95
CA ARG A 38 -3.25 11.18 -2.63
C ARG A 38 -3.01 12.66 -2.40
N ARG A 39 -1.93 13.00 -1.70
CA ARG A 39 -1.58 14.39 -1.42
C ARG A 39 -1.42 15.21 -2.71
N ILE A 40 -0.78 14.61 -3.70
CA ILE A 40 -0.57 15.28 -4.99
C ILE A 40 -1.69 15.01 -5.99
N GLU A 41 -2.75 14.35 -5.52
CA GLU A 41 -3.99 14.11 -6.27
C GLU A 41 -3.82 13.26 -7.55
N LEU A 42 -2.86 12.34 -7.54
CA LEU A 42 -2.70 11.38 -8.63
C LEU A 42 -3.64 10.18 -8.51
N ILE A 43 -4.19 9.95 -7.31
CA ILE A 43 -5.19 8.90 -7.12
C ILE A 43 -6.44 9.52 -6.50
N SER A 44 -7.58 8.90 -6.75
CA SER A 44 -8.85 9.37 -6.23
C SER A 44 -8.97 9.05 -4.74
N LYS A 45 -9.93 9.72 -4.08
CA LYS A 45 -10.24 9.42 -2.69
C LYS A 45 -10.66 7.95 -2.52
N GLU A 46 -11.43 7.43 -3.46
CA GLU A 46 -11.88 6.04 -3.42
C GLU A 46 -10.71 5.07 -3.54
N GLU A 47 -9.79 5.34 -4.45
CA GLU A 47 -8.58 4.53 -4.61
C GLU A 47 -7.73 4.59 -3.35
N PHE A 48 -7.61 5.77 -2.76
CA PHE A 48 -6.87 5.95 -1.51
C PHE A 48 -7.48 5.12 -0.38
N LEU A 49 -8.79 5.23 -0.19
CA LEU A 49 -9.49 4.50 0.88
C LEU A 49 -9.35 2.99 0.69
N ARG A 50 -9.45 2.53 -0.54
CA ARG A 50 -9.29 1.11 -0.84
C ARG A 50 -7.88 0.64 -0.52
N ALA A 51 -6.88 1.41 -0.93
CA ALA A 51 -5.48 1.08 -0.66
C ALA A 51 -5.21 1.02 0.85
N MET A 52 -5.73 1.99 1.60
CA MET A 52 -5.53 2.02 3.04
C MET A 52 -6.19 0.83 3.74
N LEU A 53 -7.35 0.40 3.24
CA LEU A 53 -8.01 -0.79 3.78
C LEU A 53 -7.16 -2.04 3.56
N ILE A 54 -6.59 -2.18 2.37
CA ILE A 54 -5.72 -3.31 2.04
C ILE A 54 -4.48 -3.30 2.94
N ILE A 55 -3.87 -2.14 3.13
CA ILE A 55 -2.70 -2.00 4.00
C ILE A 55 -3.05 -2.41 5.43
N LYS A 56 -4.18 -1.94 5.93
CA LYS A 56 -4.62 -2.27 7.28
C LYS A 56 -4.81 -3.78 7.46
N GLN A 57 -5.39 -4.44 6.46
CA GLN A 57 -5.58 -5.89 6.50
C GLN A 57 -4.24 -6.62 6.55
N GLU A 58 -3.26 -6.15 5.77
CA GLU A 58 -1.94 -6.76 5.78
C GLU A 58 -1.20 -6.52 7.10
N VAL A 59 -1.34 -5.33 7.66
CA VAL A 59 -0.74 -5.02 8.98
C VAL A 59 -1.33 -5.95 10.03
N ASN A 60 -2.64 -6.10 10.05
CA ASN A 60 -3.30 -6.99 11.01
C ASN A 60 -2.86 -8.44 10.83
N TYR A 61 -2.70 -8.89 9.61
CA TYR A 61 -2.21 -10.23 9.32
C TYR A 61 -0.79 -10.43 9.90
N GLU A 62 0.10 -9.47 9.68
CA GLU A 62 1.46 -9.56 10.19
C GLU A 62 1.52 -9.54 11.70
N LEU A 63 0.67 -8.74 12.35
CA LEU A 63 0.59 -8.69 13.81
C LEU A 63 0.08 -10.00 14.39
N SER A 64 -0.90 -10.63 13.74
CA SER A 64 -1.46 -11.90 14.23
C SER A 64 -0.53 -13.09 13.97
N LYS A 65 0.40 -12.93 13.05
CA LYS A 65 1.34 -13.97 12.67
C LYS A 65 2.46 -14.16 13.69
N GLY A 66 2.80 -13.07 14.38
CA GLY A 66 3.89 -13.07 15.33
C GLY A 66 3.53 -13.68 16.63
#